data_491c52cd05b69a1b690d1b93f8b13cff
#
_entry.id   491c52cd05b69a1b690d1b93f8b13cff
#
_cell.length_a   1.000
_cell.length_b   1.000
_cell.length_c   1.000
_cell.angle_alpha   90.00
_cell.angle_beta   90.00
_cell.angle_gamma   90.00
#
_symmetry.space_group_name_H-M   'P 1'
#
loop_
_entity.id
_entity.type
_entity.pdbx_description
1 polymer ?
#
loop_
_entity_poly.entity_id
_entity_poly.type
_entity_poly.pdbx_seq_one_letter_code
_entity_poly.pdbx_strand_id
1 'polypeptide(L)'
;TTDYSIANSPYKNGKGDMVKELSDACKKHGLKFGLYLSPWDRNHAEYGYEDYVETYHKQIDELTSNYGELFEFWFDGANGGNGYYGGTNESRSINAKEYYDYERARDTILKRHPNAMIFGGTCQTIRWVGNEQGWAGDSDWCMINPEIDDNHKYLTHGSANGTHWIPAEVDVSIRPGWFYHKREDHQVKSIAQLADIYYRSVGHNANLLLNFPINLDGKIPALDSIRAMQWYNVISNDLKDNILRDAKVNADSERGRKFKAENVIDDDWDTYWATEDDYNFGTISFTFDNPVKMNRVVLQEYIPLGQRVKDFYIEGELNGKWFKINAFDTLSTIGYKRIVRFNTVELDKLIIYFEESKGPLCINNIEAYCAPILLTEPVISRNYDNYVKIESSDKDAVIFYTTDGSEPDENSLKYDKPFIFNKNGVIKAISYDIGSKNKSAVAIKELDLSHDFFNIIEPKEGTNKIIDANVYSTMYINNDEALAIEFDEEQTICGLRYLPNQSRDASRHIVDYEFYVDGRLVKDGTFGNIKNNPIEQVVRFEGVMGKEVTFVPRSNTDNAKNCGIAEFSVITE
;
A
#
# COMPACT_ATOMS: atom_id res chain seq x y z
N THR A 1 30.07 -20.85 -0.59
CA THR A 1 28.74 -21.38 -0.86
C THR A 1 28.29 -22.28 0.26
N THR A 2 27.03 -22.26 0.59
CA THR A 2 26.45 -23.05 1.67
C THR A 2 25.95 -24.40 1.12
N ASP A 3 26.03 -25.45 1.93
CA ASP A 3 25.42 -26.73 1.58
C ASP A 3 23.86 -26.65 1.61
N TYR A 4 23.31 -25.70 2.37
CA TYR A 4 21.89 -25.39 2.41
C TYR A 4 21.55 -24.36 1.34
N SER A 5 21.21 -24.85 0.16
CA SER A 5 21.02 -24.04 -1.05
C SER A 5 19.88 -24.56 -1.93
N ILE A 6 19.20 -23.65 -2.64
CA ILE A 6 18.23 -24.00 -3.69
C ILE A 6 18.83 -24.85 -4.82
N ALA A 7 20.15 -24.84 -4.99
CA ALA A 7 20.85 -25.73 -5.92
C ALA A 7 20.61 -27.22 -5.62
N ASN A 8 20.25 -27.56 -4.38
CA ASN A 8 19.89 -28.93 -3.98
C ASN A 8 18.41 -29.26 -4.28
N SER A 9 17.63 -28.31 -4.80
CA SER A 9 16.25 -28.52 -5.22
C SER A 9 16.18 -29.01 -6.69
N PRO A 10 14.99 -29.49 -7.15
CA PRO A 10 14.79 -29.85 -8.56
C PRO A 10 14.83 -28.66 -9.53
N TYR A 11 14.87 -27.41 -9.04
CA TYR A 11 14.86 -26.20 -9.87
C TYR A 11 16.01 -26.21 -10.87
N LYS A 12 15.68 -26.14 -12.18
CA LYS A 12 16.61 -26.20 -13.31
C LYS A 12 17.70 -27.31 -13.15
N ASN A 13 17.35 -28.44 -12.52
CA ASN A 13 18.28 -29.56 -12.21
C ASN A 13 19.53 -29.09 -11.42
N GLY A 14 19.37 -28.20 -10.46
CA GLY A 14 20.45 -27.64 -9.65
C GLY A 14 21.39 -26.66 -10.37
N LYS A 15 21.05 -26.22 -11.59
CA LYS A 15 21.88 -25.31 -12.41
C LYS A 15 21.32 -23.88 -12.54
N GLY A 16 20.18 -23.60 -11.92
CA GLY A 16 19.58 -22.26 -11.94
C GLY A 16 20.24 -21.36 -10.91
N ASP A 17 20.43 -20.09 -11.26
CA ASP A 17 20.88 -19.02 -10.36
C ASP A 17 20.01 -17.77 -10.58
N MET A 18 18.86 -17.73 -9.89
CA MET A 18 17.91 -16.62 -10.02
C MET A 18 18.48 -15.30 -9.55
N VAL A 19 19.33 -15.32 -8.52
CA VAL A 19 19.95 -14.11 -7.98
C VAL A 19 20.87 -13.49 -9.02
N LYS A 20 21.67 -14.33 -9.69
CA LYS A 20 22.55 -13.89 -10.78
C LYS A 20 21.75 -13.38 -11.99
N GLU A 21 20.72 -14.10 -12.40
CA GLU A 21 19.86 -13.72 -13.53
C GLU A 21 19.23 -12.34 -13.27
N LEU A 22 18.75 -12.08 -12.03
CA LEU A 22 18.16 -10.80 -11.65
C LEU A 22 19.22 -9.69 -11.56
N SER A 23 20.38 -9.95 -10.95
CA SER A 23 21.48 -8.99 -10.87
C SER A 23 21.97 -8.57 -12.26
N ASP A 24 22.16 -9.54 -13.17
CA ASP A 24 22.57 -9.27 -14.56
C ASP A 24 21.49 -8.44 -15.30
N ALA A 25 20.20 -8.71 -15.06
CA ALA A 25 19.10 -7.94 -15.62
C ALA A 25 19.06 -6.49 -15.08
N CYS A 26 19.22 -6.30 -13.77
CA CYS A 26 19.33 -4.97 -13.16
C CYS A 26 20.46 -4.16 -13.78
N LYS A 27 21.66 -4.76 -13.89
CA LYS A 27 22.82 -4.13 -14.52
C LYS A 27 22.55 -3.76 -15.98
N LYS A 28 21.94 -4.67 -16.75
CA LYS A 28 21.59 -4.45 -18.17
C LYS A 28 20.63 -3.28 -18.36
N HIS A 29 19.70 -3.08 -17.42
CA HIS A 29 18.68 -2.05 -17.51
C HIS A 29 18.98 -0.78 -16.70
N GLY A 30 20.19 -0.68 -16.11
CA GLY A 30 20.60 0.48 -15.32
C GLY A 30 19.85 0.63 -13.99
N LEU A 31 19.32 -0.48 -13.46
CA LEU A 31 18.67 -0.50 -12.16
C LEU A 31 19.69 -0.85 -11.07
N LYS A 32 19.53 -0.23 -9.89
CA LYS A 32 20.27 -0.63 -8.70
C LYS A 32 19.75 -1.99 -8.22
N PHE A 33 20.65 -2.81 -7.67
CA PHE A 33 20.32 -4.16 -7.21
C PHE A 33 20.37 -4.23 -5.70
N GLY A 34 19.33 -4.78 -5.10
CA GLY A 34 19.23 -5.07 -3.67
C GLY A 34 18.89 -6.54 -3.42
N LEU A 35 19.11 -7.00 -2.20
CA LEU A 35 18.84 -8.37 -1.79
C LEU A 35 18.04 -8.41 -0.50
N TYR A 36 17.16 -9.40 -0.42
CA TYR A 36 16.40 -9.78 0.76
C TYR A 36 16.81 -11.18 1.18
N LEU A 37 17.20 -11.35 2.44
CA LEU A 37 17.40 -12.66 3.06
C LEU A 37 16.68 -12.70 4.39
N SER A 38 15.52 -13.40 4.44
CA SER A 38 14.81 -13.58 5.70
C SER A 38 15.70 -14.28 6.73
N PRO A 39 15.81 -13.72 7.94
CA PRO A 39 16.51 -14.40 9.02
C PRO A 39 15.70 -15.58 9.58
N TRP A 40 14.38 -15.63 9.31
CA TRP A 40 13.49 -16.70 9.76
C TRP A 40 13.34 -17.79 8.69
N ASP A 41 13.96 -18.93 8.94
CA ASP A 41 13.84 -20.11 8.08
C ASP A 41 13.04 -21.23 8.77
N ARG A 42 11.78 -21.35 8.37
CA ARG A 42 10.87 -22.39 8.89
C ARG A 42 11.13 -23.78 8.33
N ASN A 43 12.04 -23.92 7.38
CA ASN A 43 12.41 -25.19 6.79
C ASN A 43 13.73 -25.76 7.36
N HIS A 44 14.59 -24.91 7.94
CA HIS A 44 15.87 -25.34 8.46
C HIS A 44 15.72 -26.05 9.81
N ALA A 45 16.27 -27.28 9.92
CA ALA A 45 16.14 -28.09 11.12
C ALA A 45 16.78 -27.43 12.37
N GLU A 46 17.90 -26.73 12.17
CA GLU A 46 18.68 -26.11 13.25
C GLU A 46 18.25 -24.65 13.55
N TYR A 47 17.19 -24.15 12.93
CA TYR A 47 16.68 -22.80 13.26
C TYR A 47 16.37 -22.71 14.76
N GLY A 48 16.87 -21.65 15.41
CA GLY A 48 16.75 -21.44 16.86
C GLY A 48 17.99 -21.95 17.65
N TYR A 49 18.96 -22.60 16.99
CA TYR A 49 20.24 -23.04 17.54
C TYR A 49 21.42 -22.34 16.83
N GLU A 50 22.62 -22.40 17.43
CA GLU A 50 23.82 -21.73 16.92
C GLU A 50 24.22 -22.16 15.50
N ASP A 51 24.05 -23.44 15.14
CA ASP A 51 24.39 -23.97 13.83
C ASP A 51 23.63 -23.30 12.68
N TYR A 52 22.40 -22.86 12.93
CA TYR A 52 21.65 -22.06 11.94
C TYR A 52 22.27 -20.69 11.72
N VAL A 53 22.73 -20.01 12.78
CA VAL A 53 23.35 -18.69 12.69
C VAL A 53 24.55 -18.72 11.76
N GLU A 54 25.40 -19.75 11.87
CA GLU A 54 26.52 -19.94 10.96
C GLU A 54 26.08 -20.20 9.51
N THR A 55 25.00 -20.93 9.30
CA THR A 55 24.41 -21.13 7.95
C THR A 55 23.92 -19.80 7.38
N TYR A 56 23.22 -19.01 8.17
CA TYR A 56 22.70 -17.70 7.80
C TYR A 56 23.83 -16.74 7.39
N HIS A 57 24.90 -16.66 8.18
CA HIS A 57 26.07 -15.82 7.84
C HIS A 57 26.85 -16.32 6.61
N LYS A 58 26.91 -17.61 6.35
CA LYS A 58 27.46 -18.15 5.10
C LYS A 58 26.62 -17.76 3.89
N GLN A 59 25.28 -17.72 4.03
CA GLN A 59 24.40 -17.24 2.96
C GLN A 59 24.60 -15.74 2.70
N ILE A 60 24.73 -14.90 3.74
CA ILE A 60 25.05 -13.47 3.59
C ILE A 60 26.41 -13.30 2.89
N ASP A 61 27.43 -14.04 3.28
CA ASP A 61 28.75 -14.00 2.67
C ASP A 61 28.71 -14.36 1.17
N GLU A 62 27.98 -15.40 0.81
CA GLU A 62 27.79 -15.85 -0.57
C GLU A 62 27.01 -14.80 -1.40
N LEU A 63 25.90 -14.28 -0.89
CA LEU A 63 25.07 -13.28 -1.55
C LEU A 63 25.83 -11.97 -1.80
N THR A 64 26.64 -11.55 -0.86
CA THR A 64 27.41 -10.31 -0.98
C THR A 64 28.69 -10.45 -1.80
N SER A 65 29.16 -11.68 -2.06
CA SER A 65 30.41 -11.93 -2.80
C SER A 65 30.20 -12.12 -4.30
N ASN A 66 29.05 -12.65 -4.74
CA ASN A 66 28.93 -13.26 -6.07
C ASN A 66 28.08 -12.47 -7.07
N TYR A 67 27.35 -11.45 -6.64
CA TYR A 67 26.27 -10.86 -7.44
C TYR A 67 26.45 -9.37 -7.79
N GLY A 68 27.67 -8.84 -7.63
CA GLY A 68 27.99 -7.46 -7.97
C GLY A 68 27.68 -6.47 -6.86
N GLU A 69 27.59 -5.19 -7.21
CA GLU A 69 27.34 -4.11 -6.25
C GLU A 69 25.91 -4.17 -5.73
N LEU A 70 25.77 -4.05 -4.41
CA LEU A 70 24.48 -3.97 -3.74
C LEU A 70 24.15 -2.52 -3.36
N PHE A 71 22.93 -2.12 -3.64
CA PHE A 71 22.34 -0.85 -3.20
C PHE A 71 21.73 -0.98 -1.81
N GLU A 72 21.07 -2.12 -1.54
CA GLU A 72 20.37 -2.38 -0.30
C GLU A 72 20.41 -3.86 0.06
N PHE A 73 20.49 -4.15 1.37
CA PHE A 73 20.30 -5.48 1.93
C PHE A 73 19.19 -5.43 2.98
N TRP A 74 18.18 -6.28 2.81
CA TRP A 74 16.93 -6.21 3.56
C TRP A 74 16.79 -7.40 4.51
N PHE A 75 16.68 -7.13 5.82
CA PHE A 75 16.39 -8.10 6.86
C PHE A 75 14.94 -7.98 7.29
N ASP A 76 14.21 -9.11 7.27
CA ASP A 76 12.84 -9.16 7.76
C ASP A 76 12.79 -9.22 9.30
N GLY A 77 11.73 -8.69 9.88
CA GLY A 77 11.49 -8.72 11.33
C GLY A 77 11.00 -10.08 11.83
N ALA A 78 11.87 -11.10 11.82
CA ALA A 78 11.53 -12.45 12.24
C ALA A 78 12.05 -12.78 13.64
N ASN A 79 11.24 -13.44 14.46
CA ASN A 79 11.55 -13.70 15.87
C ASN A 79 11.16 -15.10 16.36
N GLY A 80 11.06 -16.08 15.46
CA GLY A 80 10.66 -17.44 15.79
C GLY A 80 9.16 -17.69 15.72
N GLY A 81 8.66 -18.68 16.45
CA GLY A 81 7.27 -19.09 16.47
C GLY A 81 7.04 -20.52 15.95
N ASN A 82 5.80 -20.83 15.58
CA ASN A 82 5.41 -22.15 15.09
C ASN A 82 5.94 -22.38 13.68
N GLY A 83 6.53 -23.54 13.42
CA GLY A 83 7.08 -23.89 12.12
C GLY A 83 7.30 -25.38 11.90
N TYR A 84 7.70 -25.70 10.66
CA TYR A 84 7.95 -27.07 10.24
C TYR A 84 9.36 -27.57 10.64
N TYR A 85 10.33 -26.72 10.79
CA TYR A 85 11.71 -26.90 11.23
C TYR A 85 12.32 -28.29 10.90
N GLY A 86 12.61 -28.51 9.63
CA GLY A 86 13.25 -29.76 9.17
C GLY A 86 12.39 -31.02 9.24
N GLY A 87 11.08 -30.88 9.38
CA GLY A 87 10.12 -31.99 9.43
C GLY A 87 9.36 -32.14 10.75
N THR A 88 9.70 -31.34 11.74
CA THR A 88 9.01 -31.34 13.05
C THR A 88 8.13 -30.11 13.17
N ASN A 89 6.83 -30.32 13.48
CA ASN A 89 5.94 -29.20 13.80
C ASN A 89 6.12 -28.80 15.26
N GLU A 90 6.85 -27.72 15.50
CA GLU A 90 7.12 -27.23 16.84
C GLU A 90 7.15 -25.71 16.92
N SER A 91 7.22 -25.17 18.14
CA SER A 91 7.39 -23.73 18.37
C SER A 91 8.80 -23.47 18.89
N ARG A 92 9.52 -22.54 18.24
CA ARG A 92 10.83 -22.08 18.68
C ARG A 92 10.79 -20.61 19.04
N SER A 93 11.36 -20.27 20.20
CA SER A 93 11.45 -18.90 20.67
C SER A 93 12.89 -18.47 20.69
N ILE A 94 13.16 -17.29 20.15
CA ILE A 94 14.48 -16.68 20.09
C ILE A 94 14.42 -15.23 20.56
N ASN A 95 15.55 -14.69 21.04
CA ASN A 95 15.76 -13.26 21.16
C ASN A 95 16.33 -12.73 19.83
N ALA A 96 15.52 -12.23 18.94
CA ALA A 96 15.94 -11.80 17.60
C ALA A 96 17.02 -10.71 17.62
N LYS A 97 17.07 -9.88 18.67
CA LYS A 97 18.10 -8.82 18.80
C LYS A 97 19.52 -9.37 19.00
N GLU A 98 19.64 -10.55 19.57
CA GLU A 98 20.92 -11.18 19.89
C GLU A 98 21.24 -12.38 18.98
N TYR A 99 20.22 -13.19 18.68
CA TYR A 99 20.37 -14.49 18.04
C TYR A 99 20.99 -14.43 16.65
N TYR A 100 20.62 -13.47 15.81
CA TYR A 100 21.08 -13.41 14.41
C TYR A 100 22.46 -12.78 14.21
N ASP A 101 23.05 -12.17 15.25
CA ASP A 101 24.33 -11.44 15.16
C ASP A 101 24.34 -10.43 13.99
N TYR A 102 23.40 -9.49 14.03
CA TYR A 102 23.25 -8.48 12.98
C TYR A 102 24.48 -7.58 12.81
N GLU A 103 25.32 -7.40 13.84
CA GLU A 103 26.57 -6.64 13.72
C GLU A 103 27.54 -7.34 12.77
N ARG A 104 27.72 -8.66 12.92
CA ARG A 104 28.54 -9.47 12.02
C ARG A 104 27.97 -9.46 10.59
N ALA A 105 26.64 -9.51 10.44
CA ALA A 105 25.98 -9.41 9.16
C ALA A 105 26.27 -8.07 8.47
N ARG A 106 26.05 -6.94 9.17
CA ARG A 106 26.38 -5.59 8.70
C ARG A 106 27.84 -5.47 8.27
N ASP A 107 28.77 -5.91 9.11
CA ASP A 107 30.18 -5.78 8.85
C ASP A 107 30.59 -6.58 7.60
N THR A 108 30.00 -7.75 7.37
CA THR A 108 30.18 -8.54 6.16
C THR A 108 29.69 -7.81 4.93
N ILE A 109 28.48 -7.20 4.99
CA ILE A 109 27.88 -6.44 3.90
C ILE A 109 28.71 -5.19 3.59
N LEU A 110 28.94 -4.33 4.58
CA LEU A 110 29.60 -3.03 4.39
C LEU A 110 31.08 -3.13 4.02
N LYS A 111 31.75 -4.21 4.41
CA LYS A 111 33.13 -4.49 3.96
C LYS A 111 33.22 -4.61 2.43
N ARG A 112 32.20 -5.13 1.77
CA ARG A 112 32.16 -5.34 0.31
C ARG A 112 31.38 -4.23 -0.41
N HIS A 113 30.36 -3.71 0.24
CA HIS A 113 29.42 -2.72 -0.30
C HIS A 113 29.28 -1.55 0.68
N PRO A 114 30.29 -0.67 0.80
CA PRO A 114 30.34 0.37 1.83
C PRO A 114 29.20 1.40 1.73
N ASN A 115 28.54 1.48 0.59
CA ASN A 115 27.41 2.38 0.34
C ASN A 115 26.04 1.67 0.39
N ALA A 116 26.01 0.37 0.69
CA ALA A 116 24.74 -0.34 0.77
C ALA A 116 23.92 0.12 1.97
N MET A 117 22.61 0.33 1.74
CA MET A 117 21.66 0.56 2.81
C MET A 117 21.32 -0.78 3.47
N ILE A 118 21.11 -0.75 4.79
CA ILE A 118 20.70 -1.94 5.55
C ILE A 118 19.36 -1.64 6.17
N PHE A 119 18.34 -2.37 5.73
CA PHE A 119 16.99 -2.32 6.27
C PHE A 119 16.80 -3.40 7.33
N GLY A 120 16.23 -3.04 8.46
CA GLY A 120 15.91 -3.97 9.54
C GLY A 120 17.10 -4.42 10.38
N GLY A 121 16.86 -5.33 11.30
CA GLY A 121 17.85 -5.75 12.29
C GLY A 121 18.18 -4.68 13.33
N THR A 122 19.23 -4.91 14.13
CA THR A 122 19.67 -3.97 15.18
C THR A 122 20.65 -2.92 14.69
N CYS A 123 21.19 -3.07 13.47
CA CYS A 123 22.22 -2.22 12.87
C CYS A 123 21.75 -1.53 11.58
N GLN A 124 20.49 -1.24 11.49
CA GLN A 124 19.86 -0.64 10.31
C GLN A 124 20.38 0.77 10.00
N THR A 125 20.50 1.09 8.71
CA THR A 125 20.83 2.43 8.20
C THR A 125 19.63 3.11 7.53
N ILE A 126 18.58 2.35 7.27
CA ILE A 126 17.25 2.81 6.89
C ILE A 126 16.24 2.00 7.71
N ARG A 127 15.17 2.65 8.22
CA ARG A 127 14.22 2.02 9.14
C ARG A 127 12.90 1.70 8.46
N TRP A 128 12.28 0.64 8.89
CA TRP A 128 10.87 0.41 8.63
C TRP A 128 10.01 1.54 9.21
N VAL A 129 9.05 2.04 8.43
CA VAL A 129 8.17 3.15 8.84
C VAL A 129 7.13 2.77 9.91
N GLY A 130 7.02 1.49 10.27
CA GLY A 130 6.11 1.00 11.30
C GLY A 130 4.71 0.59 10.81
N ASN A 131 4.47 0.62 9.51
CA ASN A 131 3.24 0.13 8.87
C ASN A 131 3.51 -0.31 7.43
N GLU A 132 2.60 -1.14 6.87
CA GLU A 132 2.63 -1.62 5.49
C GLU A 132 1.48 -1.02 4.66
N GLN A 133 1.00 0.16 5.04
CA GLN A 133 -0.15 0.82 4.42
C GLN A 133 0.24 1.87 3.38
N GLY A 134 1.53 2.16 3.23
CA GLY A 134 2.03 3.06 2.20
C GLY A 134 2.15 4.53 2.63
N TRP A 135 2.38 4.82 3.92
CA TRP A 135 2.52 6.19 4.41
C TRP A 135 3.53 6.36 5.54
N ALA A 136 4.20 7.51 5.55
CA ALA A 136 4.97 8.05 6.67
C ALA A 136 4.15 9.13 7.39
N GLY A 137 4.52 9.47 8.61
CA GLY A 137 3.84 10.51 9.38
C GLY A 137 3.92 11.89 8.74
N ASP A 138 2.98 12.77 9.09
CA ASP A 138 2.99 14.18 8.67
C ASP A 138 4.26 14.89 9.16
N SER A 139 4.77 14.50 10.32
CA SER A 139 6.13 14.82 10.80
C SER A 139 6.99 13.58 10.64
N ASP A 140 8.01 13.63 9.80
CA ASP A 140 8.97 12.54 9.67
C ASP A 140 10.41 13.06 9.79
N TRP A 141 11.09 12.66 10.89
CA TRP A 141 12.50 12.93 11.14
C TRP A 141 13.35 11.74 10.68
N CYS A 142 14.43 12.03 9.95
CA CYS A 142 15.44 11.02 9.65
C CYS A 142 16.24 10.58 10.89
N MET A 143 16.10 11.31 11.99
CA MET A 143 16.76 11.01 13.26
C MET A 143 15.88 10.12 14.13
N ILE A 144 16.50 9.17 14.87
CA ILE A 144 15.85 8.24 15.79
C ILE A 144 16.82 7.85 16.92
N ASN A 145 16.28 7.36 18.04
CA ASN A 145 17.04 6.70 19.10
C ASN A 145 16.77 5.19 19.03
N PRO A 146 17.62 4.37 18.39
CA PRO A 146 17.35 2.95 18.17
C PRO A 146 17.12 2.13 19.44
N GLU A 147 17.67 2.57 20.56
CA GLU A 147 17.54 1.87 21.85
C GLU A 147 16.21 2.13 22.56
N ILE A 148 15.56 3.26 22.27
CA ILE A 148 14.37 3.74 22.99
C ILE A 148 13.13 3.70 22.11
N ASP A 149 13.28 3.94 20.81
CA ASP A 149 12.20 4.20 19.86
C ASP A 149 11.78 2.90 19.12
N ASP A 150 11.50 1.83 19.86
CA ASP A 150 11.09 0.51 19.34
C ASP A 150 9.56 0.37 19.16
N ASN A 151 8.87 1.50 19.16
CA ASN A 151 7.42 1.48 19.08
C ASN A 151 6.97 2.07 17.72
N HIS A 152 5.94 1.48 17.10
CA HIS A 152 5.42 1.88 15.79
C HIS A 152 5.19 3.39 15.62
N LYS A 153 4.81 4.10 16.67
CA LYS A 153 4.61 5.55 16.63
C LYS A 153 5.93 6.30 16.35
N TYR A 154 7.01 5.91 17.00
CA TYR A 154 8.32 6.52 16.77
C TYR A 154 8.89 6.15 15.40
N LEU A 155 8.68 4.92 14.95
CA LEU A 155 9.11 4.49 13.61
C LEU A 155 8.44 5.32 12.51
N THR A 156 7.16 5.67 12.68
CA THR A 156 6.38 6.46 11.72
C THR A 156 6.82 7.93 11.63
N HIS A 157 7.30 8.50 12.76
CA HIS A 157 7.58 9.93 12.85
C HIS A 157 9.08 10.26 13.02
N GLY A 158 9.91 9.29 13.40
CA GLY A 158 11.26 9.59 13.87
C GLY A 158 11.26 10.49 15.11
N SER A 159 12.38 11.11 15.40
CA SER A 159 12.55 11.96 16.58
C SER A 159 13.37 13.20 16.28
N ALA A 160 12.83 14.38 16.62
CA ALA A 160 13.58 15.63 16.52
C ALA A 160 14.90 15.61 17.34
N ASN A 161 14.94 14.84 18.42
CA ASN A 161 16.08 14.70 19.33
C ASN A 161 16.78 13.35 19.20
N GLY A 162 16.59 12.66 18.07
CA GLY A 162 17.25 11.39 17.77
C GLY A 162 18.78 11.53 17.72
N THR A 163 19.47 10.43 18.01
CA THR A 163 20.94 10.36 18.05
C THR A 163 21.57 9.77 16.80
N HIS A 164 20.77 9.02 16.00
CA HIS A 164 21.23 8.34 14.79
C HIS A 164 20.44 8.80 13.58
N TRP A 165 21.13 8.95 12.46
CA TRP A 165 20.53 9.25 11.15
C TRP A 165 20.08 7.96 10.48
N ILE A 166 18.80 7.64 10.57
CA ILE A 166 18.17 6.44 10.02
C ILE A 166 16.83 6.84 9.38
N PRO A 167 16.84 7.25 8.10
CA PRO A 167 15.63 7.65 7.36
C PRO A 167 14.59 6.53 7.32
N ALA A 168 13.33 6.90 7.12
CA ALA A 168 12.23 5.95 6.98
C ALA A 168 12.16 5.36 5.58
N GLU A 169 11.82 4.08 5.49
CA GLU A 169 11.36 3.43 4.28
C GLU A 169 9.93 2.91 4.48
N VAL A 170 9.07 3.29 3.56
CA VAL A 170 7.68 2.84 3.47
C VAL A 170 7.65 1.63 2.54
N ASP A 171 7.35 0.47 3.09
CA ASP A 171 7.12 -0.75 2.34
C ASP A 171 5.62 -1.01 2.17
N VAL A 172 5.20 -1.27 0.94
CA VAL A 172 3.79 -1.53 0.61
C VAL A 172 3.69 -2.35 -0.66
N SER A 173 2.71 -3.24 -0.72
CA SER A 173 2.45 -4.01 -1.95
C SER A 173 1.42 -3.30 -2.86
N ILE A 174 1.60 -3.41 -4.17
CA ILE A 174 0.58 -3.00 -5.16
C ILE A 174 -0.71 -3.83 -5.05
N ARG A 175 -0.64 -5.01 -4.42
CA ARG A 175 -1.73 -5.96 -4.16
C ARG A 175 -2.07 -6.03 -2.67
N PRO A 176 -3.13 -6.73 -2.25
CA PRO A 176 -3.47 -6.88 -0.83
C PRO A 176 -2.38 -7.55 0.01
N GLY A 177 -1.59 -8.45 -0.57
CA GLY A 177 -0.51 -9.18 0.11
C GLY A 177 0.81 -9.12 -0.65
N TRP A 178 1.86 -9.69 -0.03
CA TRP A 178 3.24 -9.70 -0.55
C TRP A 178 3.47 -10.69 -1.69
N PHE A 179 2.58 -11.69 -1.83
CA PHE A 179 2.68 -12.76 -2.83
C PHE A 179 1.53 -12.70 -3.83
N TYR A 180 1.78 -13.22 -5.04
CA TYR A 180 0.79 -13.25 -6.11
C TYR A 180 -0.28 -14.33 -5.87
N HIS A 181 -1.54 -13.92 -6.01
CA HIS A 181 -2.68 -14.81 -6.10
C HIS A 181 -3.60 -14.34 -7.25
N LYS A 182 -3.85 -15.23 -8.22
CA LYS A 182 -4.66 -14.90 -9.39
C LYS A 182 -6.06 -14.36 -9.04
N ARG A 183 -6.66 -14.85 -7.97
CA ARG A 183 -7.98 -14.39 -7.50
C ARG A 183 -7.99 -12.93 -7.02
N GLU A 184 -6.81 -12.34 -6.76
CA GLU A 184 -6.61 -10.96 -6.31
C GLU A 184 -6.34 -9.98 -7.46
N ASP A 185 -6.41 -10.42 -8.72
CA ASP A 185 -6.15 -9.56 -9.88
C ASP A 185 -7.06 -8.33 -9.92
N HIS A 186 -8.29 -8.44 -9.42
CA HIS A 186 -9.23 -7.32 -9.31
C HIS A 186 -8.91 -6.34 -8.16
N GLN A 187 -7.95 -6.64 -7.30
CA GLN A 187 -7.57 -5.85 -6.12
C GLN A 187 -6.24 -5.12 -6.29
N VAL A 188 -5.69 -5.05 -7.48
CA VAL A 188 -4.54 -4.19 -7.76
C VAL A 188 -4.91 -2.75 -7.45
N LYS A 189 -4.08 -2.08 -6.64
CA LYS A 189 -4.34 -0.70 -6.21
C LYS A 189 -4.63 0.23 -7.39
N SER A 190 -5.59 1.12 -7.21
CA SER A 190 -5.96 2.12 -8.20
C SER A 190 -4.85 3.16 -8.39
N ILE A 191 -4.92 3.94 -9.47
CA ILE A 191 -3.96 5.03 -9.74
C ILE A 191 -4.03 6.07 -8.62
N ALA A 192 -5.23 6.39 -8.13
CA ALA A 192 -5.42 7.35 -7.04
C ALA A 192 -4.76 6.86 -5.74
N GLN A 193 -4.93 5.56 -5.39
CA GLN A 193 -4.28 4.96 -4.23
C GLN A 193 -2.74 4.96 -4.36
N LEU A 194 -2.20 4.62 -5.54
CA LEU A 194 -0.75 4.65 -5.77
C LEU A 194 -0.19 6.06 -5.75
N ALA A 195 -0.92 7.05 -6.27
CA ALA A 195 -0.54 8.45 -6.19
C ALA A 195 -0.56 8.96 -4.74
N ASP A 196 -1.58 8.59 -3.95
CA ASP A 196 -1.62 8.92 -2.52
C ASP A 196 -0.46 8.29 -1.75
N ILE A 197 -0.11 7.04 -2.02
CA ILE A 197 1.07 6.37 -1.47
C ILE A 197 2.34 7.17 -1.77
N TYR A 198 2.55 7.61 -3.02
CA TYR A 198 3.72 8.43 -3.39
C TYR A 198 3.78 9.74 -2.60
N TYR A 199 2.67 10.46 -2.55
CA TYR A 199 2.60 11.74 -1.83
C TYR A 199 2.77 11.58 -0.31
N ARG A 200 2.30 10.48 0.27
CA ARG A 200 2.39 10.21 1.71
C ARG A 200 3.63 9.41 2.13
N SER A 201 4.45 8.99 1.20
CA SER A 201 5.76 8.37 1.45
C SER A 201 6.89 9.30 1.01
N VAL A 202 7.17 9.39 -0.29
CA VAL A 202 8.22 10.26 -0.85
C VAL A 202 7.93 11.73 -0.55
N GLY A 203 6.67 12.14 -0.60
CA GLY A 203 6.23 13.50 -0.25
C GLY A 203 6.25 13.80 1.25
N HIS A 204 6.50 12.81 2.10
CA HIS A 204 6.67 12.93 3.55
C HIS A 204 8.07 12.52 4.02
N ASN A 205 9.09 12.78 3.20
CA ASN A 205 10.51 12.57 3.54
C ASN A 205 10.94 11.11 3.70
N ALA A 206 10.12 10.13 3.28
CA ALA A 206 10.46 8.71 3.36
C ALA A 206 10.87 8.14 1.99
N ASN A 207 11.61 7.04 2.00
CA ASN A 207 11.81 6.23 0.82
C ASN A 207 10.56 5.38 0.56
N LEU A 208 10.33 4.95 -0.68
CA LEU A 208 9.22 4.07 -1.05
C LEU A 208 9.73 2.77 -1.65
N LEU A 209 9.42 1.65 -1.00
CA LEU A 209 9.58 0.31 -1.52
C LEU A 209 8.19 -0.24 -1.91
N LEU A 210 7.90 -0.25 -3.21
CA LEU A 210 6.64 -0.79 -3.74
C LEU A 210 6.83 -2.21 -4.24
N ASN A 211 6.20 -3.18 -3.58
CA ASN A 211 6.27 -4.58 -3.95
C ASN A 211 5.39 -4.90 -5.16
N PHE A 212 5.95 -5.61 -6.13
CA PHE A 212 5.28 -6.20 -7.29
C PHE A 212 5.36 -7.72 -7.20
N PRO A 213 4.34 -8.41 -6.67
CA PRO A 213 4.34 -9.87 -6.60
C PRO A 213 4.46 -10.51 -7.98
N ILE A 214 5.42 -11.41 -8.15
CA ILE A 214 5.61 -12.15 -9.40
C ILE A 214 4.63 -13.34 -9.49
N ASN A 215 4.11 -13.60 -10.69
CA ASN A 215 3.21 -14.73 -10.94
C ASN A 215 3.97 -16.08 -11.02
N LEU A 216 3.25 -17.15 -11.22
CA LEU A 216 3.83 -18.51 -11.31
C LEU A 216 4.80 -18.71 -12.49
N ASP A 217 4.78 -17.82 -13.49
CA ASP A 217 5.73 -17.81 -14.60
C ASP A 217 7.02 -17.02 -14.29
N GLY A 218 7.16 -16.47 -13.07
CA GLY A 218 8.27 -15.62 -12.65
C GLY A 218 8.24 -14.22 -13.28
N LYS A 219 7.06 -13.69 -13.60
CA LYS A 219 6.89 -12.38 -14.24
C LYS A 219 5.99 -11.48 -13.40
N ILE A 220 6.21 -10.18 -13.48
CA ILE A 220 5.23 -9.20 -13.00
C ILE A 220 3.96 -9.35 -13.85
N PRO A 221 2.77 -9.50 -13.25
CA PRO A 221 1.51 -9.59 -13.97
C PRO A 221 1.28 -8.38 -14.88
N ALA A 222 0.63 -8.63 -16.03
CA ALA A 222 0.42 -7.56 -17.02
C ALA A 222 -0.37 -6.36 -16.44
N LEU A 223 -1.38 -6.64 -15.61
CA LEU A 223 -2.19 -5.59 -14.97
C LEU A 223 -1.35 -4.73 -14.01
N ASP A 224 -0.47 -5.35 -13.22
CA ASP A 224 0.43 -4.64 -12.29
C ASP A 224 1.40 -3.75 -13.07
N SER A 225 1.96 -4.25 -14.17
CA SER A 225 2.86 -3.48 -15.05
C SER A 225 2.14 -2.29 -15.69
N ILE A 226 0.91 -2.49 -16.19
CA ILE A 226 0.08 -1.42 -16.76
C ILE A 226 -0.19 -0.35 -15.68
N ARG A 227 -0.59 -0.78 -14.48
CA ARG A 227 -0.89 0.13 -13.38
C ARG A 227 0.33 0.93 -12.93
N ALA A 228 1.50 0.28 -12.85
CA ALA A 228 2.76 0.96 -12.54
C ALA A 228 3.12 2.04 -13.57
N MET A 229 2.96 1.75 -14.87
CA MET A 229 3.22 2.72 -15.93
C MET A 229 2.22 3.88 -15.92
N GLN A 230 0.95 3.61 -15.67
CA GLN A 230 -0.07 4.65 -15.53
C GLN A 230 0.24 5.56 -14.33
N TRP A 231 0.60 4.98 -13.19
CA TRP A 231 1.02 5.72 -11.99
C TRP A 231 2.26 6.58 -12.26
N TYR A 232 3.30 6.01 -12.89
CA TYR A 232 4.50 6.77 -13.29
C TYR A 232 4.14 7.99 -14.14
N ASN A 233 3.27 7.82 -15.14
CA ASN A 233 2.85 8.90 -16.01
C ASN A 233 2.09 10.00 -15.25
N VAL A 234 1.23 9.61 -14.29
CA VAL A 234 0.50 10.58 -13.46
C VAL A 234 1.47 11.39 -12.62
N ILE A 235 2.35 10.76 -11.83
CA ILE A 235 3.31 11.49 -10.98
C ILE A 235 4.26 12.35 -11.83
N SER A 236 4.73 11.83 -12.97
CA SER A 236 5.61 12.58 -13.87
C SER A 236 4.92 13.81 -14.47
N ASN A 237 3.62 13.71 -14.77
CA ASN A 237 2.86 14.86 -15.28
C ASN A 237 2.50 15.85 -14.16
N ASP A 238 2.17 15.36 -12.97
CA ASP A 238 1.84 16.20 -11.81
C ASP A 238 3.00 17.13 -11.42
N LEU A 239 4.24 16.66 -11.60
CA LEU A 239 5.47 17.34 -11.18
C LEU A 239 6.35 17.74 -12.39
N LYS A 240 5.72 18.04 -13.55
CA LYS A 240 6.47 18.33 -14.77
C LYS A 240 6.82 19.81 -14.95
N ASP A 241 5.82 20.66 -14.83
CA ASP A 241 5.93 22.08 -15.19
C ASP A 241 6.05 22.92 -13.91
N ASN A 242 7.29 23.13 -13.45
CA ASN A 242 7.56 23.92 -12.25
C ASN A 242 7.23 25.40 -12.50
N ILE A 243 6.20 25.89 -11.81
CA ILE A 243 5.66 27.25 -11.94
C ILE A 243 6.62 28.31 -11.37
N LEU A 244 7.52 27.92 -10.43
CA LEU A 244 8.43 28.85 -9.77
C LEU A 244 9.65 29.24 -10.60
N ARG A 245 9.94 28.57 -11.72
CA ARG A 245 11.15 28.81 -12.52
C ARG A 245 11.33 30.26 -12.95
N ASP A 246 10.24 30.94 -13.30
CA ASP A 246 10.25 32.33 -13.78
C ASP A 246 9.79 33.32 -12.71
N ALA A 247 9.60 32.88 -11.45
CA ALA A 247 9.17 33.74 -10.37
C ALA A 247 10.30 34.63 -9.85
N LYS A 248 9.96 35.83 -9.41
CA LYS A 248 10.90 36.70 -8.66
C LYS A 248 10.97 36.23 -7.21
N VAL A 249 12.13 35.75 -6.79
CA VAL A 249 12.37 35.23 -5.44
C VAL A 249 12.91 36.31 -4.54
N ASN A 250 12.45 36.36 -3.28
CA ASN A 250 12.97 37.23 -2.25
C ASN A 250 12.85 36.56 -0.88
N ALA A 251 13.86 36.72 -0.03
CA ALA A 251 13.87 36.26 1.34
C ALA A 251 14.11 37.42 2.31
N ASP A 252 13.69 37.27 3.57
CA ASP A 252 13.88 38.27 4.60
C ASP A 252 15.30 38.24 5.22
N SER A 253 16.01 37.11 5.07
CA SER A 253 17.37 36.90 5.55
C SER A 253 18.19 36.07 4.59
N GLU A 254 19.45 36.46 4.36
CA GLU A 254 20.42 35.71 3.55
C GLU A 254 21.80 35.76 4.21
N ARG A 255 22.41 34.61 4.43
CA ARG A 255 23.75 34.47 5.01
C ARG A 255 24.87 35.10 4.18
N GLY A 256 24.59 35.52 2.98
CA GLY A 256 25.51 36.18 2.06
C GLY A 256 25.39 35.65 0.63
N ARG A 257 26.18 36.21 -0.27
CA ARG A 257 26.05 36.04 -1.73
C ARG A 257 26.00 34.58 -2.25
N LYS A 258 26.59 33.63 -1.52
CA LYS A 258 26.58 32.21 -1.90
C LYS A 258 25.30 31.49 -1.49
N PHE A 259 24.52 32.05 -0.56
CA PHE A 259 23.37 31.43 0.06
C PHE A 259 22.09 32.27 -0.13
N LYS A 260 21.95 32.82 -1.33
CA LYS A 260 20.87 33.72 -1.71
C LYS A 260 19.57 32.97 -1.99
N ALA A 261 18.45 33.67 -1.93
CA ALA A 261 17.12 33.13 -2.11
C ALA A 261 16.91 32.42 -3.46
N GLU A 262 17.51 32.94 -4.56
CA GLU A 262 17.37 32.36 -5.88
C GLU A 262 17.98 30.95 -6.03
N ASN A 263 18.86 30.54 -5.11
CA ASN A 263 19.41 29.18 -5.13
C ASN A 263 18.33 28.10 -4.98
N VAL A 264 17.13 28.41 -4.47
CA VAL A 264 16.07 27.41 -4.31
C VAL A 264 15.33 27.07 -5.61
N ILE A 265 15.63 27.79 -6.71
CA ILE A 265 15.00 27.54 -8.04
C ILE A 265 16.03 27.39 -9.16
N ASP A 266 17.32 27.21 -8.86
CA ASP A 266 18.40 27.19 -9.85
C ASP A 266 18.68 25.78 -10.45
N ASP A 267 17.94 24.77 -10.00
CA ASP A 267 18.09 23.35 -10.38
C ASP A 267 19.48 22.76 -10.03
N ASP A 268 20.25 23.41 -9.15
CA ASP A 268 21.58 22.94 -8.70
C ASP A 268 21.51 22.36 -7.27
N TRP A 269 21.74 21.07 -7.15
CA TRP A 269 21.65 20.33 -5.89
C TRP A 269 22.77 20.64 -4.90
N ASP A 270 23.85 21.32 -5.34
CA ASP A 270 24.98 21.71 -4.50
C ASP A 270 24.82 23.13 -3.94
N THR A 271 23.84 23.88 -4.37
CA THR A 271 23.50 25.21 -3.86
C THR A 271 22.29 25.18 -2.93
N TYR A 272 22.15 26.19 -2.07
CA TYR A 272 21.02 26.34 -1.18
C TYR A 272 20.88 27.79 -0.67
N TRP A 273 19.66 28.17 -0.33
CA TRP A 273 19.41 29.38 0.46
C TRP A 273 19.64 29.08 1.92
N ALA A 274 20.29 30.03 2.66
CA ALA A 274 20.43 29.96 4.10
C ALA A 274 20.18 31.32 4.76
N THR A 275 19.50 31.30 5.91
CA THR A 275 19.39 32.43 6.80
C THR A 275 20.72 32.73 7.52
N GLU A 276 20.89 33.92 8.08
CA GLU A 276 22.03 34.22 8.96
C GLU A 276 22.11 33.26 10.15
N ASP A 277 23.30 33.11 10.74
CA ASP A 277 23.60 32.08 11.73
C ASP A 277 22.72 32.11 12.99
N ASP A 278 22.23 33.29 13.38
CA ASP A 278 21.39 33.48 14.58
C ASP A 278 19.87 33.32 14.28
N TYR A 279 19.48 33.07 13.01
CA TYR A 279 18.08 33.01 12.63
C TYR A 279 17.67 31.54 12.30
N ASN A 280 16.90 30.96 13.21
CA ASN A 280 16.29 29.63 13.05
C ASN A 280 14.83 29.69 12.53
N PHE A 281 14.46 30.79 11.94
CA PHE A 281 13.19 31.07 11.27
C PHE A 281 13.46 31.98 10.06
N GLY A 282 12.48 32.15 9.20
CA GLY A 282 12.62 33.02 8.03
C GLY A 282 11.44 32.89 7.06
N THR A 283 11.45 33.77 6.08
CA THR A 283 10.40 33.86 5.08
C THR A 283 11.00 33.91 3.69
N ILE A 284 10.45 33.14 2.76
CA ILE A 284 10.78 33.23 1.35
C ILE A 284 9.51 33.46 0.52
N SER A 285 9.58 34.30 -0.49
CA SER A 285 8.44 34.68 -1.31
C SER A 285 8.74 34.62 -2.80
N PHE A 286 7.73 34.26 -3.58
CA PHE A 286 7.76 34.14 -5.03
C PHE A 286 6.68 35.02 -5.62
N THR A 287 7.06 35.98 -6.46
CA THR A 287 6.14 36.93 -7.10
C THR A 287 6.06 36.64 -8.59
N PHE A 288 4.86 36.59 -9.12
CA PHE A 288 4.57 36.30 -10.53
C PHE A 288 4.13 37.57 -11.26
N ASP A 289 4.49 37.70 -12.53
CA ASP A 289 4.07 38.83 -13.37
C ASP A 289 2.57 38.77 -13.73
N ASN A 290 1.95 37.56 -13.68
CA ASN A 290 0.52 37.33 -13.85
C ASN A 290 0.07 36.27 -12.83
N PRO A 291 -1.20 36.27 -12.38
CA PRO A 291 -1.70 35.25 -11.50
C PRO A 291 -1.52 33.85 -12.08
N VAL A 292 -1.10 32.93 -11.22
CA VAL A 292 -0.88 31.51 -11.53
C VAL A 292 -1.77 30.61 -10.70
N LYS A 293 -2.10 29.43 -11.21
CA LYS A 293 -2.80 28.39 -10.46
C LYS A 293 -1.85 27.33 -9.98
N MET A 294 -1.99 26.92 -8.72
CA MET A 294 -1.21 25.83 -8.15
C MET A 294 -1.98 25.04 -7.09
N ASN A 295 -1.54 23.80 -6.84
CA ASN A 295 -2.09 22.95 -5.79
C ASN A 295 -1.05 21.99 -5.19
N ARG A 296 0.22 22.17 -5.54
CA ARG A 296 1.37 21.43 -4.99
C ARG A 296 2.52 22.39 -4.75
N VAL A 297 3.18 22.25 -3.60
CA VAL A 297 4.47 22.87 -3.32
C VAL A 297 5.42 21.78 -2.87
N VAL A 298 6.60 21.70 -3.48
CA VAL A 298 7.68 20.78 -3.09
C VAL A 298 8.74 21.58 -2.36
N LEU A 299 9.19 21.08 -1.23
CA LEU A 299 10.23 21.68 -0.39
C LEU A 299 11.33 20.64 -0.12
N GLN A 300 12.59 21.06 -0.15
CA GLN A 300 13.73 20.20 0.13
C GLN A 300 14.79 20.97 0.93
N GLU A 301 15.22 20.37 2.03
CA GLU A 301 16.37 20.89 2.81
C GLU A 301 17.68 20.41 2.20
N TYR A 302 18.74 21.16 2.37
CA TYR A 302 20.10 20.76 2.00
C TYR A 302 20.62 19.71 2.99
N ILE A 303 20.28 18.45 2.74
CA ILE A 303 20.48 17.30 3.64
C ILE A 303 21.95 17.07 4.07
N PRO A 304 23.00 17.40 3.28
CA PRO A 304 24.37 17.31 3.78
C PRO A 304 24.63 18.09 5.07
N LEU A 305 23.80 19.09 5.39
CA LEU A 305 23.82 19.84 6.66
C LEU A 305 22.77 19.37 7.68
N GLY A 306 22.05 18.30 7.39
CA GLY A 306 21.03 17.68 8.24
C GLY A 306 19.63 18.27 8.06
N GLN A 307 18.65 17.57 8.58
CA GLN A 307 17.24 17.99 8.63
C GLN A 307 17.03 18.93 9.81
N ARG A 308 16.41 20.09 9.58
CA ARG A 308 16.33 21.18 10.55
C ARG A 308 14.94 21.74 10.78
N VAL A 309 14.13 21.92 9.72
CA VAL A 309 12.81 22.56 9.82
C VAL A 309 11.88 21.74 10.69
N LYS A 310 11.20 22.41 11.63
CA LYS A 310 10.25 21.82 12.56
C LYS A 310 8.80 22.20 12.27
N ASP A 311 8.59 23.45 11.80
CA ASP A 311 7.27 23.99 11.54
C ASP A 311 7.32 25.07 10.46
N PHE A 312 6.30 25.07 9.59
CA PHE A 312 6.14 26.06 8.53
C PHE A 312 4.67 26.15 8.08
N TYR A 313 4.31 27.27 7.46
CA TYR A 313 3.02 27.42 6.80
C TYR A 313 3.17 28.20 5.49
N ILE A 314 2.10 28.21 4.69
CA ILE A 314 2.09 28.79 3.35
C ILE A 314 0.90 29.74 3.22
N GLU A 315 1.17 30.92 2.63
CA GLU A 315 0.16 31.91 2.29
C GLU A 315 0.25 32.29 0.80
N GLY A 316 -0.90 32.69 0.27
CA GLY A 316 -1.03 33.28 -1.05
C GLY A 316 -1.51 34.71 -0.99
N GLU A 317 -1.17 35.50 -2.02
CA GLU A 317 -1.74 36.82 -2.24
C GLU A 317 -2.36 36.86 -3.66
N LEU A 318 -3.57 37.37 -3.79
CA LEU A 318 -4.20 37.65 -5.07
C LEU A 318 -4.81 39.05 -5.05
N ASN A 319 -4.35 39.92 -5.96
CA ASN A 319 -4.83 41.30 -6.08
C ASN A 319 -4.73 42.10 -4.76
N GLY A 320 -3.64 41.92 -4.01
CA GLY A 320 -3.39 42.58 -2.73
C GLY A 320 -4.18 42.01 -1.53
N LYS A 321 -4.87 40.87 -1.71
CA LYS A 321 -5.58 40.16 -0.63
C LYS A 321 -4.84 38.90 -0.25
N TRP A 322 -4.49 38.82 1.03
CA TRP A 322 -3.79 37.68 1.63
C TRP A 322 -4.76 36.59 2.06
N PHE A 323 -4.35 35.33 1.92
CA PHE A 323 -5.09 34.19 2.41
C PHE A 323 -4.14 33.04 2.79
N LYS A 324 -4.49 32.30 3.83
CA LYS A 324 -3.77 31.10 4.23
C LYS A 324 -4.09 29.96 3.27
N ILE A 325 -3.09 29.24 2.82
CA ILE A 325 -3.25 28.01 2.04
C ILE A 325 -3.43 26.84 3.01
N ASN A 326 -4.61 26.21 2.99
CA ASN A 326 -4.92 25.07 3.83
C ASN A 326 -4.44 23.79 3.15
N ALA A 327 -3.36 23.22 3.68
CA ALA A 327 -2.84 21.93 3.25
C ALA A 327 -3.77 20.78 3.69
N PHE A 328 -3.71 19.66 2.99
CA PHE A 328 -4.44 18.44 3.37
C PHE A 328 -3.81 17.75 4.58
N ASP A 329 -2.49 17.84 4.71
CA ASP A 329 -1.70 17.26 5.78
C ASP A 329 -1.15 18.35 6.71
N THR A 330 -0.76 17.98 7.93
CA THR A 330 -0.11 18.91 8.86
C THR A 330 1.27 19.33 8.34
N LEU A 331 1.56 20.62 8.33
CA LEU A 331 2.84 21.14 7.89
C LEU A 331 3.81 21.21 9.07
N SER A 332 4.88 20.44 9.02
CA SER A 332 5.91 20.38 10.06
C SER A 332 7.30 20.19 9.48
N THR A 333 7.79 18.96 9.38
CA THR A 333 9.13 18.65 8.85
C THR A 333 9.19 18.70 7.33
N ILE A 334 10.38 18.98 6.80
CA ILE A 334 10.67 18.96 5.37
C ILE A 334 11.59 17.78 5.03
N GLY A 335 12.86 17.86 5.46
CA GLY A 335 13.86 16.84 5.16
C GLY A 335 14.27 16.79 3.69
N TYR A 336 14.51 15.59 3.18
CA TYR A 336 14.93 15.40 1.80
C TYR A 336 13.86 15.85 0.80
N LYS A 337 12.57 15.59 1.09
CA LYS A 337 11.45 16.04 0.25
C LYS A 337 10.14 16.12 1.04
N ARG A 338 9.50 17.26 0.97
CA ARG A 338 8.13 17.46 1.41
C ARG A 338 7.28 17.93 0.24
N ILE A 339 6.17 17.24 -0.06
CA ILE A 339 5.20 17.66 -1.06
C ILE A 339 3.93 18.06 -0.35
N VAL A 340 3.66 19.35 -0.33
CA VAL A 340 2.43 19.92 0.26
C VAL A 340 1.32 19.88 -0.78
N ARG A 341 0.19 19.28 -0.43
CA ARG A 341 -1.01 19.20 -1.27
C ARG A 341 -2.12 20.08 -0.70
N PHE A 342 -2.82 20.78 -1.57
CA PHE A 342 -3.96 21.64 -1.20
C PHE A 342 -4.91 21.81 -2.40
N ASN A 343 -6.12 22.37 -2.14
CA ASN A 343 -7.05 22.70 -3.20
C ASN A 343 -6.45 23.74 -4.14
N THR A 344 -6.75 23.66 -5.44
CA THR A 344 -6.22 24.61 -6.43
C THR A 344 -6.57 26.04 -6.03
N VAL A 345 -5.54 26.87 -5.89
CA VAL A 345 -5.64 28.30 -5.63
C VAL A 345 -5.06 29.08 -6.79
N GLU A 346 -5.56 30.30 -7.02
CA GLU A 346 -4.99 31.29 -7.93
C GLU A 346 -4.35 32.40 -7.09
N LEU A 347 -3.12 32.79 -7.44
CA LEU A 347 -2.36 33.79 -6.68
C LEU A 347 -1.34 34.50 -7.56
N ASP A 348 -0.97 35.73 -7.22
CA ASP A 348 0.11 36.51 -7.81
C ASP A 348 1.39 36.53 -6.94
N LYS A 349 1.29 36.05 -5.69
CA LYS A 349 2.43 35.86 -4.83
C LYS A 349 2.23 34.65 -3.89
N LEU A 350 3.26 33.81 -3.78
CA LEU A 350 3.38 32.70 -2.84
C LEU A 350 4.37 33.09 -1.73
N ILE A 351 4.04 32.79 -0.48
CA ILE A 351 4.95 33.00 0.65
C ILE A 351 4.99 31.75 1.52
N ILE A 352 6.20 31.37 1.93
CA ILE A 352 6.46 30.28 2.84
C ILE A 352 7.12 30.84 4.09
N TYR A 353 6.49 30.64 5.23
CA TYR A 353 6.97 31.04 6.54
C TYR A 353 7.52 29.82 7.27
N PHE A 354 8.82 29.83 7.57
CA PHE A 354 9.46 28.83 8.42
C PHE A 354 9.47 29.37 9.85
N GLU A 355 8.64 28.81 10.73
CA GLU A 355 8.43 29.34 12.08
C GLU A 355 9.48 28.85 13.06
N GLU A 356 9.92 27.58 12.92
CA GLU A 356 10.92 27.00 13.81
C GLU A 356 11.83 26.02 13.08
N SER A 357 13.13 26.10 13.38
CA SER A 357 14.15 25.19 12.88
C SER A 357 15.18 24.89 13.97
N LYS A 358 15.91 23.79 13.88
CA LYS A 358 17.01 23.41 14.80
C LYS A 358 18.25 24.30 14.70
N GLY A 359 18.33 25.13 13.70
CA GLY A 359 19.43 26.04 13.41
C GLY A 359 19.08 26.89 12.20
N PRO A 360 20.03 27.62 11.61
CA PRO A 360 19.76 28.38 10.38
C PRO A 360 19.10 27.55 9.33
N LEU A 361 18.15 28.14 8.61
CA LEU A 361 17.51 27.46 7.48
C LEU A 361 18.56 27.16 6.41
N CYS A 362 18.44 25.99 5.79
CA CYS A 362 19.25 25.56 4.66
C CYS A 362 18.34 24.85 3.65
N ILE A 363 17.71 25.61 2.76
CA ILE A 363 16.75 25.11 1.80
C ILE A 363 17.40 25.01 0.42
N ASN A 364 17.41 23.82 -0.12
CA ASN A 364 18.07 23.51 -1.36
C ASN A 364 17.15 23.76 -2.59
N ASN A 365 15.88 23.36 -2.49
CA ASN A 365 14.97 23.43 -3.63
C ASN A 365 13.54 23.72 -3.19
N ILE A 366 12.85 24.56 -3.97
CA ILE A 366 11.41 24.81 -3.85
C ILE A 366 10.79 24.81 -5.24
N GLU A 367 9.72 24.03 -5.41
CA GLU A 367 8.98 23.93 -6.65
C GLU A 367 7.49 24.08 -6.40
N ALA A 368 6.73 24.53 -7.39
CA ALA A 368 5.27 24.54 -7.33
C ALA A 368 4.66 24.02 -8.63
N TYR A 369 3.50 23.35 -8.50
CA TYR A 369 2.83 22.69 -9.61
C TYR A 369 1.31 22.83 -9.51
N CYS A 370 0.64 22.71 -10.68
CA CYS A 370 -0.81 22.59 -10.77
C CYS A 370 -1.15 21.21 -11.34
N ALA A 371 -1.20 20.22 -10.46
CA ALA A 371 -1.53 18.84 -10.81
C ALA A 371 -3.03 18.69 -11.12
N PRO A 372 -3.42 17.81 -12.06
CA PRO A 372 -4.81 17.43 -12.24
C PRO A 372 -5.40 16.83 -10.97
N ILE A 373 -6.69 17.05 -10.73
CA ILE A 373 -7.40 16.39 -9.62
C ILE A 373 -7.59 14.92 -9.99
N LEU A 374 -7.03 14.02 -9.17
CA LEU A 374 -7.29 12.59 -9.24
C LEU A 374 -8.45 12.26 -8.32
N LEU A 375 -9.53 11.78 -8.90
CA LEU A 375 -10.69 11.33 -8.14
C LEU A 375 -10.59 9.84 -7.85
N THR A 376 -11.02 9.46 -6.64
CA THR A 376 -11.11 8.06 -6.22
C THR A 376 -12.38 7.42 -6.77
N GLU A 377 -12.28 6.13 -7.04
CA GLU A 377 -13.43 5.31 -7.41
C GLU A 377 -14.46 5.31 -6.26
N PRO A 378 -15.75 5.52 -6.53
CA PRO A 378 -16.75 5.44 -5.48
C PRO A 378 -16.93 4.01 -4.97
N VAL A 379 -17.35 3.85 -3.73
CA VAL A 379 -17.65 2.55 -3.12
C VAL A 379 -19.14 2.27 -3.26
N ILE A 380 -19.50 1.12 -3.85
CA ILE A 380 -20.87 0.68 -4.03
C ILE A 380 -21.15 -0.45 -3.03
N SER A 381 -22.17 -0.29 -2.21
CA SER A 381 -22.64 -1.30 -1.25
C SER A 381 -24.16 -1.48 -1.34
N ARG A 382 -24.65 -2.69 -1.00
CA ARG A 382 -26.07 -2.98 -0.81
C ARG A 382 -26.30 -3.47 0.61
N ASN A 383 -27.24 -2.89 1.33
CA ASN A 383 -27.59 -3.32 2.67
C ASN A 383 -28.62 -4.46 2.68
N TYR A 384 -28.97 -4.95 3.87
CA TYR A 384 -29.99 -6.00 4.07
C TYR A 384 -31.35 -5.66 3.43
N ASP A 385 -31.80 -4.40 3.54
CA ASP A 385 -33.09 -3.95 2.98
C ASP A 385 -33.01 -3.62 1.48
N ASN A 386 -31.99 -4.12 0.78
CA ASN A 386 -31.74 -3.94 -0.65
C ASN A 386 -31.48 -2.48 -1.10
N TYR A 387 -31.19 -1.57 -0.17
CA TYR A 387 -30.77 -0.23 -0.54
C TYR A 387 -29.30 -0.23 -0.99
N VAL A 388 -29.09 0.24 -2.21
CA VAL A 388 -27.76 0.50 -2.75
C VAL A 388 -27.31 1.88 -2.31
N LYS A 389 -26.15 1.94 -1.66
CA LYS A 389 -25.44 3.16 -1.26
C LYS A 389 -24.16 3.28 -2.10
N ILE A 390 -23.91 4.49 -2.62
CA ILE A 390 -22.71 4.81 -3.38
C ILE A 390 -22.02 5.98 -2.69
N GLU A 391 -20.75 5.83 -2.30
CA GLU A 391 -19.99 6.81 -1.52
C GLU A 391 -18.67 7.15 -2.22
N SER A 392 -18.31 8.44 -2.22
CA SER A 392 -16.98 8.90 -2.65
C SER A 392 -16.24 9.49 -1.45
N SER A 393 -14.94 9.26 -1.38
CA SER A 393 -14.04 9.94 -0.43
C SER A 393 -13.78 11.39 -0.84
N ASP A 394 -14.02 11.74 -2.09
CA ASP A 394 -13.84 13.08 -2.63
C ASP A 394 -15.10 13.91 -2.35
N LYS A 395 -15.04 14.78 -1.34
CA LYS A 395 -16.21 15.49 -0.77
C LYS A 395 -16.96 16.39 -1.76
N ASP A 396 -16.24 16.92 -2.76
CA ASP A 396 -16.79 17.84 -3.75
C ASP A 396 -17.17 17.15 -5.07
N ALA A 397 -16.94 15.84 -5.17
CA ALA A 397 -17.27 15.08 -6.36
C ALA A 397 -18.76 14.76 -6.45
N VAL A 398 -19.29 14.85 -7.65
CA VAL A 398 -20.61 14.34 -7.99
C VAL A 398 -20.47 12.88 -8.43
N ILE A 399 -21.39 12.02 -7.99
CA ILE A 399 -21.38 10.62 -8.39
C ILE A 399 -22.41 10.42 -9.51
N PHE A 400 -21.95 9.83 -10.64
CA PHE A 400 -22.81 9.32 -11.70
C PHE A 400 -22.78 7.80 -11.74
N TYR A 401 -23.92 7.16 -12.04
CA TYR A 401 -24.01 5.69 -12.03
C TYR A 401 -24.97 5.13 -13.09
N THR A 402 -24.83 3.84 -13.37
CA THR A 402 -25.71 3.03 -14.22
C THR A 402 -26.13 1.75 -13.49
N THR A 403 -27.26 1.15 -13.86
CA THR A 403 -27.78 -0.09 -13.26
C THR A 403 -27.98 -1.22 -14.28
N ASP A 404 -27.53 -0.99 -15.50
CA ASP A 404 -27.65 -1.91 -16.65
C ASP A 404 -26.27 -2.42 -17.12
N GLY A 405 -25.20 -2.07 -16.35
CA GLY A 405 -23.82 -2.44 -16.67
C GLY A 405 -23.15 -1.59 -17.76
N SER A 406 -23.85 -0.56 -18.30
CA SER A 406 -23.23 0.40 -19.22
C SER A 406 -22.19 1.27 -18.53
N GLU A 407 -21.24 1.85 -19.30
CA GLU A 407 -20.22 2.75 -18.73
C GLU A 407 -20.85 4.09 -18.33
N PRO A 408 -20.68 4.54 -17.06
CA PRO A 408 -21.21 5.82 -16.59
C PRO A 408 -20.41 7.01 -17.14
N ASP A 409 -21.12 8.09 -17.44
CA ASP A 409 -20.60 9.40 -17.83
C ASP A 409 -21.40 10.53 -17.15
N GLU A 410 -21.10 11.79 -17.48
CA GLU A 410 -21.78 12.98 -16.95
C GLU A 410 -23.27 13.10 -17.34
N ASN A 411 -23.77 12.27 -18.25
CA ASN A 411 -25.18 12.21 -18.67
C ASN A 411 -25.93 11.05 -18.00
N SER A 412 -25.23 10.19 -17.27
CA SER A 412 -25.80 9.06 -16.54
C SER A 412 -26.60 9.52 -15.32
N LEU A 413 -27.25 8.60 -14.63
CA LEU A 413 -28.01 8.91 -13.42
C LEU A 413 -27.10 9.54 -12.36
N LYS A 414 -27.51 10.68 -11.83
CA LYS A 414 -26.83 11.32 -10.70
C LYS A 414 -27.27 10.67 -9.40
N TYR A 415 -26.30 10.29 -8.56
CA TYR A 415 -26.58 9.72 -7.26
C TYR A 415 -26.82 10.83 -6.21
N ASP A 416 -28.02 10.84 -5.65
CA ASP A 416 -28.37 11.80 -4.61
C ASP A 416 -28.71 11.11 -3.27
N LYS A 417 -29.23 9.87 -3.30
CA LYS A 417 -29.62 9.08 -2.12
C LYS A 417 -29.66 7.59 -2.41
N PRO A 418 -29.63 6.73 -1.39
CA PRO A 418 -29.78 5.28 -1.55
C PRO A 418 -31.08 4.92 -2.29
N PHE A 419 -31.02 3.91 -3.15
CA PHE A 419 -32.13 3.39 -3.93
C PHE A 419 -32.25 1.87 -3.82
N ILE A 420 -33.44 1.32 -4.00
CA ILE A 420 -33.69 -0.12 -3.92
C ILE A 420 -33.23 -0.82 -5.20
N PHE A 421 -32.47 -1.92 -5.04
CA PHE A 421 -32.04 -2.80 -6.11
C PHE A 421 -31.98 -4.24 -5.56
N ASN A 422 -33.06 -5.01 -5.73
CA ASN A 422 -33.24 -6.35 -5.16
C ASN A 422 -33.04 -7.50 -6.16
N LYS A 423 -32.80 -7.21 -7.44
CA LYS A 423 -32.48 -8.21 -8.48
C LYS A 423 -30.96 -8.39 -8.65
N ASN A 424 -30.57 -9.42 -9.37
CA ASN A 424 -29.21 -9.56 -9.87
C ASN A 424 -28.90 -8.50 -10.93
N GLY A 425 -27.64 -8.10 -11.05
CA GLY A 425 -27.19 -7.15 -12.05
C GLY A 425 -25.88 -6.46 -11.70
N VAL A 426 -25.46 -5.55 -12.57
CA VAL A 426 -24.19 -4.83 -12.43
C VAL A 426 -24.48 -3.34 -12.29
N ILE A 427 -24.00 -2.77 -11.19
CA ILE A 427 -23.98 -1.33 -10.98
C ILE A 427 -22.58 -0.81 -11.24
N LYS A 428 -22.47 0.24 -12.06
CA LYS A 428 -21.22 0.96 -12.31
C LYS A 428 -21.36 2.40 -11.86
N ALA A 429 -20.30 2.98 -11.31
CA ALA A 429 -20.29 4.36 -10.86
C ALA A 429 -18.94 5.04 -11.04
N ILE A 430 -18.96 6.37 -11.20
CA ILE A 430 -17.79 7.23 -11.22
C ILE A 430 -17.97 8.41 -10.25
N SER A 431 -16.88 8.87 -9.65
CA SER A 431 -16.78 10.21 -9.08
C SER A 431 -16.41 11.21 -10.20
N TYR A 432 -17.05 12.36 -10.21
CA TYR A 432 -16.88 13.38 -11.25
C TYR A 432 -16.71 14.77 -10.63
N ASP A 433 -15.67 15.51 -11.02
CA ASP A 433 -15.50 16.91 -10.65
C ASP A 433 -16.02 17.83 -11.76
N ILE A 434 -17.08 18.60 -11.44
CA ILE A 434 -17.72 19.52 -12.38
C ILE A 434 -16.77 20.63 -12.84
N GLY A 435 -15.88 21.08 -11.94
CA GLY A 435 -14.97 22.21 -12.22
C GLY A 435 -13.91 21.87 -13.25
N SER A 436 -13.20 20.77 -13.05
CA SER A 436 -12.13 20.29 -13.93
C SER A 436 -12.62 19.37 -15.05
N LYS A 437 -13.85 18.86 -14.96
CA LYS A 437 -14.43 17.79 -15.81
C LYS A 437 -13.64 16.46 -15.74
N ASN A 438 -12.88 16.25 -14.67
CA ASN A 438 -12.19 15.01 -14.43
C ASN A 438 -13.14 13.94 -13.86
N LYS A 439 -12.85 12.68 -14.15
CA LYS A 439 -13.57 11.54 -13.61
C LYS A 439 -12.63 10.49 -13.03
N SER A 440 -13.11 9.76 -12.03
CA SER A 440 -12.43 8.60 -11.50
C SER A 440 -12.41 7.44 -12.50
N ALA A 441 -11.68 6.39 -12.18
CA ALA A 441 -11.94 5.09 -12.79
C ALA A 441 -13.35 4.61 -12.38
N VAL A 442 -13.88 3.62 -13.12
CA VAL A 442 -15.23 3.11 -12.92
C VAL A 442 -15.23 2.08 -11.80
N ALA A 443 -15.99 2.35 -10.74
CA ALA A 443 -16.33 1.34 -9.74
C ALA A 443 -17.38 0.38 -10.31
N ILE A 444 -17.18 -0.92 -10.10
CA ILE A 444 -18.09 -1.96 -10.58
C ILE A 444 -18.52 -2.83 -9.40
N LYS A 445 -19.80 -3.00 -9.22
CA LYS A 445 -20.37 -3.93 -8.24
C LYS A 445 -21.38 -4.85 -8.92
N GLU A 446 -21.05 -6.13 -8.94
CA GLU A 446 -22.03 -7.16 -9.26
C GLU A 446 -22.88 -7.44 -8.02
N LEU A 447 -24.16 -7.48 -8.18
CA LEU A 447 -25.14 -7.78 -7.14
C LEU A 447 -25.89 -9.05 -7.50
N ASP A 448 -25.92 -9.98 -6.59
CA ASP A 448 -26.67 -11.23 -6.75
C ASP A 448 -28.14 -11.04 -6.36
N LEU A 449 -28.98 -12.03 -6.64
CA LEU A 449 -30.38 -12.03 -6.30
C LEU A 449 -30.55 -11.81 -4.77
N SER A 450 -31.52 -10.95 -4.39
CA SER A 450 -31.82 -10.68 -3.00
C SER A 450 -32.40 -11.91 -2.28
N HIS A 451 -32.16 -11.96 -0.96
CA HIS A 451 -32.79 -12.92 -0.07
C HIS A 451 -34.34 -12.85 -0.04
N ASP A 452 -34.94 -11.80 -0.61
CA ASP A 452 -36.40 -11.71 -0.79
C ASP A 452 -36.97 -12.80 -1.72
N PHE A 453 -36.12 -13.48 -2.52
CA PHE A 453 -36.50 -14.44 -3.55
C PHE A 453 -36.07 -15.89 -3.25
N PHE A 454 -35.61 -16.13 -2.02
CA PHE A 454 -35.24 -17.48 -1.60
C PHE A 454 -35.38 -17.68 -0.09
N ASN A 455 -35.44 -18.94 0.34
CA ASN A 455 -35.48 -19.32 1.73
C ASN A 455 -34.26 -20.18 2.09
N ILE A 456 -33.64 -19.91 3.23
CA ILE A 456 -32.60 -20.79 3.76
C ILE A 456 -33.31 -21.91 4.55
N ILE A 457 -33.20 -23.15 4.05
CA ILE A 457 -33.94 -24.29 4.60
C ILE A 457 -33.10 -25.12 5.59
N GLU A 458 -31.77 -25.07 5.49
CA GLU A 458 -30.83 -25.65 6.45
C GLU A 458 -29.59 -24.75 6.56
N PRO A 459 -28.98 -24.61 7.77
CA PRO A 459 -29.49 -25.04 9.07
C PRO A 459 -30.73 -24.22 9.50
N LYS A 460 -31.46 -24.69 10.51
CA LYS A 460 -32.70 -24.02 10.97
C LYS A 460 -32.47 -22.75 11.78
N GLU A 461 -31.26 -22.53 12.31
CA GLU A 461 -30.94 -21.42 13.20
C GLU A 461 -29.72 -20.64 12.75
N GLY A 462 -29.67 -19.36 13.06
CA GLY A 462 -28.50 -18.48 12.83
C GLY A 462 -28.34 -18.00 11.37
N THR A 463 -29.22 -18.38 10.48
CA THR A 463 -29.11 -18.12 9.02
C THR A 463 -29.26 -16.66 8.63
N ASN A 464 -29.89 -15.84 9.47
CA ASN A 464 -29.95 -14.40 9.26
C ASN A 464 -28.58 -13.71 9.21
N LYS A 465 -27.57 -14.33 9.84
CA LYS A 465 -26.21 -13.76 9.87
C LYS A 465 -25.44 -13.84 8.56
N ILE A 466 -25.85 -14.70 7.64
CA ILE A 466 -25.18 -14.83 6.34
C ILE A 466 -25.79 -13.98 5.24
N ILE A 467 -26.81 -13.21 5.58
CA ILE A 467 -27.53 -12.31 4.68
C ILE A 467 -27.78 -10.92 5.32
N ASP A 468 -27.20 -10.63 6.51
CA ASP A 468 -27.48 -9.39 7.26
C ASP A 468 -26.65 -8.18 6.80
N ALA A 469 -25.81 -8.35 5.78
CA ALA A 469 -24.87 -7.37 5.26
C ALA A 469 -23.86 -6.87 6.33
N ASN A 470 -23.66 -7.64 7.40
CA ASN A 470 -22.72 -7.36 8.47
C ASN A 470 -21.49 -8.27 8.40
N VAL A 471 -20.47 -7.83 7.72
CA VAL A 471 -19.22 -8.58 7.48
C VAL A 471 -18.49 -9.02 8.75
N TYR A 472 -18.90 -8.53 9.92
CA TYR A 472 -18.36 -8.88 11.25
C TYR A 472 -19.23 -9.86 12.03
N SER A 473 -20.44 -10.17 11.57
CA SER A 473 -21.25 -11.24 12.11
C SER A 473 -20.79 -12.60 11.58
N THR A 474 -21.09 -13.69 12.27
CA THR A 474 -20.69 -15.03 11.81
C THR A 474 -21.75 -16.06 12.20
N MET A 475 -22.20 -16.81 11.22
CA MET A 475 -22.85 -18.10 11.42
C MET A 475 -21.76 -19.19 11.46
N TYR A 476 -21.86 -20.10 12.43
CA TYR A 476 -21.01 -21.29 12.45
C TYR A 476 -21.79 -22.52 12.03
N ILE A 477 -21.24 -23.28 11.08
CA ILE A 477 -21.78 -24.54 10.56
C ILE A 477 -20.75 -25.65 10.75
N ASN A 478 -21.16 -26.86 11.14
CA ASN A 478 -20.20 -27.95 11.28
C ASN A 478 -19.63 -28.38 9.92
N ASN A 479 -18.43 -28.94 9.94
CA ASN A 479 -17.89 -29.59 8.75
C ASN A 479 -18.85 -30.71 8.33
N ASP A 480 -19.08 -30.87 7.02
CA ASP A 480 -20.00 -31.83 6.42
C ASP A 480 -21.50 -31.55 6.66
N GLU A 481 -21.87 -30.47 7.35
CA GLU A 481 -23.24 -30.00 7.48
C GLU A 481 -23.61 -29.10 6.28
N ALA A 482 -24.85 -29.19 5.83
CA ALA A 482 -25.31 -28.45 4.65
C ALA A 482 -25.84 -27.06 4.99
N LEU A 483 -25.47 -26.06 4.19
CA LEU A 483 -26.21 -24.82 4.01
C LEU A 483 -27.08 -24.98 2.75
N ALA A 484 -28.40 -25.11 2.93
CA ALA A 484 -29.34 -25.34 1.84
C ALA A 484 -30.27 -24.13 1.64
N ILE A 485 -30.42 -23.71 0.41
CA ILE A 485 -31.22 -22.57 -0.04
C ILE A 485 -32.21 -23.02 -1.11
N GLU A 486 -33.50 -22.73 -0.92
CA GLU A 486 -34.57 -22.98 -1.90
C GLU A 486 -35.03 -21.63 -2.49
N PHE A 487 -35.02 -21.51 -3.82
CA PHE A 487 -35.52 -20.35 -4.55
C PHE A 487 -37.05 -20.43 -4.74
N ASP A 488 -37.71 -19.29 -4.77
CA ASP A 488 -39.15 -19.21 -5.04
C ASP A 488 -39.48 -19.74 -6.43
N GLU A 489 -38.61 -19.48 -7.42
CA GLU A 489 -38.72 -19.96 -8.79
C GLU A 489 -37.38 -20.61 -9.24
N GLU A 490 -37.42 -21.48 -10.26
CA GLU A 490 -36.18 -22.01 -10.86
C GLU A 490 -35.27 -20.86 -11.33
N GLN A 491 -33.96 -21.00 -11.06
CA GLN A 491 -32.92 -20.05 -11.44
C GLN A 491 -31.85 -20.73 -12.29
N THR A 492 -31.22 -19.99 -13.19
CA THR A 492 -29.94 -20.40 -13.80
C THR A 492 -28.82 -20.08 -12.83
N ILE A 493 -28.31 -21.09 -12.13
CA ILE A 493 -27.29 -20.98 -11.11
C ILE A 493 -25.93 -21.10 -11.75
N CYS A 494 -25.09 -20.08 -11.68
CA CYS A 494 -23.77 -20.01 -12.32
C CYS A 494 -22.61 -19.73 -11.36
N GLY A 495 -22.86 -19.76 -10.04
CA GLY A 495 -21.80 -19.60 -9.07
C GLY A 495 -22.25 -19.39 -7.64
N LEU A 496 -21.26 -19.14 -6.79
CA LEU A 496 -21.48 -18.79 -5.39
C LEU A 496 -20.48 -17.70 -4.95
N ARG A 497 -20.86 -16.95 -3.91
CA ARG A 497 -19.97 -16.06 -3.15
C ARG A 497 -19.96 -16.49 -1.70
N TYR A 498 -18.77 -16.57 -1.13
CA TYR A 498 -18.54 -16.80 0.29
C TYR A 498 -17.66 -15.69 0.83
N LEU A 499 -18.12 -14.98 1.84
CA LEU A 499 -17.33 -14.00 2.57
C LEU A 499 -17.02 -14.54 3.97
N PRO A 500 -15.75 -14.77 4.31
CA PRO A 500 -15.35 -15.06 5.69
C PRO A 500 -15.49 -13.80 6.56
N ASN A 501 -15.54 -13.97 7.88
CA ASN A 501 -15.61 -12.86 8.83
C ASN A 501 -14.41 -11.92 8.67
N GLN A 502 -14.66 -10.61 8.66
CA GLN A 502 -13.66 -9.57 8.42
C GLN A 502 -13.06 -9.00 9.72
N SER A 503 -13.37 -9.56 10.89
CA SER A 503 -12.71 -9.17 12.13
C SER A 503 -11.23 -9.56 12.11
N ARG A 504 -10.38 -8.77 12.73
CA ARG A 504 -8.93 -9.01 12.80
C ARG A 504 -8.59 -10.41 13.37
N ASP A 505 -9.37 -10.86 14.35
CA ASP A 505 -9.15 -12.14 15.04
C ASP A 505 -10.06 -13.26 14.51
N ALA A 506 -10.65 -13.07 13.31
CA ALA A 506 -11.51 -14.06 12.70
C ALA A 506 -10.72 -15.33 12.34
N SER A 507 -11.38 -16.46 12.51
CA SER A 507 -10.80 -17.79 12.35
C SER A 507 -11.82 -18.76 11.74
N ARG A 508 -11.39 -20.01 11.49
CA ARG A 508 -12.23 -21.10 10.97
C ARG A 508 -12.82 -20.79 9.59
N HIS A 509 -12.05 -20.08 8.75
CA HIS A 509 -12.44 -19.84 7.37
C HIS A 509 -12.49 -21.15 6.60
N ILE A 510 -13.51 -21.31 5.76
CA ILE A 510 -13.69 -22.52 4.94
C ILE A 510 -12.51 -22.67 3.98
N VAL A 511 -11.94 -23.86 3.92
CA VAL A 511 -10.87 -24.21 2.97
C VAL A 511 -11.43 -25.07 1.86
N ASP A 512 -11.91 -26.26 2.14
CA ASP A 512 -12.49 -27.16 1.16
C ASP A 512 -14.01 -27.16 1.21
N TYR A 513 -14.66 -27.24 0.04
CA TYR A 513 -16.11 -27.18 -0.08
C TYR A 513 -16.63 -28.02 -1.25
N GLU A 514 -17.91 -28.35 -1.17
CA GLU A 514 -18.72 -28.88 -2.27
C GLU A 514 -20.00 -28.06 -2.45
N PHE A 515 -20.47 -27.94 -3.70
CA PHE A 515 -21.67 -27.20 -4.06
C PHE A 515 -22.56 -28.03 -4.98
N TYR A 516 -23.82 -28.13 -4.62
CA TYR A 516 -24.82 -28.95 -5.30
C TYR A 516 -25.97 -28.10 -5.82
N VAL A 517 -26.61 -28.51 -6.92
CA VAL A 517 -27.86 -27.98 -7.43
C VAL A 517 -28.83 -29.17 -7.57
N ASP A 518 -30.01 -29.06 -6.95
CA ASP A 518 -31.03 -30.13 -6.90
C ASP A 518 -30.42 -31.50 -6.54
N GLY A 519 -29.54 -31.52 -5.53
CA GLY A 519 -28.86 -32.73 -5.05
C GLY A 519 -27.74 -33.27 -5.96
N ARG A 520 -27.45 -32.63 -7.09
CA ARG A 520 -26.35 -33.00 -7.98
C ARG A 520 -25.11 -32.14 -7.69
N LEU A 521 -23.95 -32.78 -7.47
CA LEU A 521 -22.67 -32.07 -7.35
C LEU A 521 -22.36 -31.36 -8.67
N VAL A 522 -22.21 -30.02 -8.59
CA VAL A 522 -21.87 -29.17 -9.73
C VAL A 522 -20.49 -28.53 -9.60
N LYS A 523 -20.01 -28.34 -8.36
CA LYS A 523 -18.71 -27.77 -8.11
C LYS A 523 -18.14 -28.23 -6.78
N ASP A 524 -16.85 -28.52 -6.75
CA ASP A 524 -16.03 -28.67 -5.56
C ASP A 524 -14.75 -27.85 -5.70
N GLY A 525 -14.05 -27.61 -4.60
CA GLY A 525 -12.82 -26.85 -4.66
C GLY A 525 -12.23 -26.46 -3.32
N THR A 526 -11.15 -25.67 -3.40
CA THR A 526 -10.40 -25.16 -2.25
C THR A 526 -10.25 -23.65 -2.36
N PHE A 527 -10.57 -22.93 -1.27
CA PHE A 527 -10.30 -21.49 -1.12
C PHE A 527 -8.86 -21.27 -0.66
N GLY A 528 -7.93 -21.17 -1.62
CA GLY A 528 -6.51 -21.01 -1.32
C GLY A 528 -6.18 -19.66 -0.63
N ASN A 529 -5.17 -19.66 0.25
CA ASN A 529 -4.68 -18.47 0.99
C ASN A 529 -5.72 -17.71 1.84
N ILE A 530 -6.88 -18.30 2.10
CA ILE A 530 -7.97 -17.63 2.79
C ILE A 530 -7.61 -17.26 4.26
N LYS A 531 -6.65 -17.95 4.85
CA LYS A 531 -6.15 -17.65 6.20
C LYS A 531 -5.42 -16.31 6.26
N ASN A 532 -4.61 -16.01 5.25
CA ASN A 532 -3.78 -14.82 5.21
C ASN A 532 -4.51 -13.62 4.56
N ASN A 533 -5.43 -13.92 3.65
CA ASN A 533 -6.23 -12.92 2.96
C ASN A 533 -7.70 -13.38 2.87
N PRO A 534 -8.51 -13.14 3.92
CA PRO A 534 -9.89 -13.59 4.02
C PRO A 534 -10.86 -12.71 3.22
N ILE A 535 -10.60 -12.50 1.93
CA ILE A 535 -11.46 -11.75 1.01
C ILE A 535 -12.66 -12.60 0.55
N GLU A 536 -13.65 -11.93 -0.05
CA GLU A 536 -14.77 -12.60 -0.71
C GLU A 536 -14.27 -13.63 -1.74
N GLN A 537 -14.76 -14.85 -1.64
CA GLN A 537 -14.46 -15.95 -2.54
C GLN A 537 -15.58 -16.07 -3.57
N VAL A 538 -15.25 -15.81 -4.83
CA VAL A 538 -16.19 -15.89 -5.95
C VAL A 538 -15.87 -17.13 -6.77
N VAL A 539 -16.82 -18.04 -6.88
CA VAL A 539 -16.71 -19.26 -7.69
C VAL A 539 -17.73 -19.22 -8.80
N ARG A 540 -17.30 -19.41 -10.04
CA ARG A 540 -18.17 -19.45 -11.22
C ARG A 540 -18.05 -20.79 -11.93
N PHE A 541 -19.15 -21.23 -12.51
CA PHE A 541 -19.26 -22.43 -13.35
C PHE A 541 -20.31 -22.21 -14.45
N GLU A 542 -20.41 -23.15 -15.41
CA GLU A 542 -21.45 -23.12 -16.44
C GLU A 542 -22.85 -23.18 -15.81
N GLY A 543 -23.77 -22.36 -16.27
CA GLY A 543 -25.11 -22.24 -15.70
C GLY A 543 -25.86 -23.57 -15.64
N VAL A 544 -26.45 -23.87 -14.50
CA VAL A 544 -27.27 -25.05 -14.23
C VAL A 544 -28.63 -24.60 -13.73
N MET A 545 -29.69 -25.03 -14.41
CA MET A 545 -31.07 -24.80 -13.96
C MET A 545 -31.35 -25.58 -12.68
N GLY A 546 -31.95 -24.95 -11.68
CA GLY A 546 -32.35 -25.62 -10.44
C GLY A 546 -33.10 -24.70 -9.50
N LYS A 547 -33.76 -25.32 -8.52
CA LYS A 547 -34.58 -24.66 -7.51
C LYS A 547 -33.96 -24.70 -6.13
N GLU A 548 -33.07 -25.66 -5.84
CA GLU A 548 -32.37 -25.80 -4.58
C GLU A 548 -30.87 -25.83 -4.80
N VAL A 549 -30.15 -25.13 -3.92
CA VAL A 549 -28.70 -25.24 -3.84
C VAL A 549 -28.27 -25.70 -2.44
N THR A 550 -27.22 -26.50 -2.39
CA THR A 550 -26.63 -26.98 -1.14
C THR A 550 -25.13 -26.73 -1.16
N PHE A 551 -24.63 -25.98 -0.16
CA PHE A 551 -23.21 -25.75 0.07
C PHE A 551 -22.75 -26.53 1.28
N VAL A 552 -21.67 -27.30 1.15
CA VAL A 552 -21.13 -28.16 2.21
C VAL A 552 -19.66 -27.81 2.46
N PRO A 553 -19.32 -27.17 3.59
CA PRO A 553 -17.92 -26.98 3.99
C PRO A 553 -17.32 -28.32 4.43
N ARG A 554 -16.10 -28.62 3.98
CA ARG A 554 -15.38 -29.87 4.29
C ARG A 554 -14.24 -29.68 5.25
N SER A 555 -13.56 -28.53 5.21
CA SER A 555 -12.45 -28.21 6.10
C SER A 555 -12.35 -26.71 6.36
N ASN A 556 -11.55 -26.33 7.36
CA ASN A 556 -11.28 -24.92 7.67
C ASN A 556 -9.82 -24.68 8.07
N THR A 557 -9.44 -23.40 8.14
CA THR A 557 -8.06 -22.94 8.42
C THR A 557 -7.48 -23.39 9.74
N ASP A 558 -8.31 -23.80 10.70
CA ASP A 558 -7.90 -24.08 12.07
C ASP A 558 -8.09 -25.55 12.47
N ASN A 559 -8.47 -26.42 11.53
CA ASN A 559 -8.83 -27.81 11.76
C ASN A 559 -9.91 -27.98 12.85
N ALA A 560 -10.78 -26.98 12.98
CA ALA A 560 -11.88 -27.00 13.94
C ALA A 560 -13.06 -27.84 13.43
N LYS A 561 -13.99 -28.19 14.32
CA LYS A 561 -15.19 -28.98 13.96
C LYS A 561 -16.22 -28.19 13.16
N ASN A 562 -16.15 -26.87 13.21
CA ASN A 562 -17.07 -25.98 12.49
C ASN A 562 -16.35 -24.88 11.74
N CYS A 563 -17.01 -24.38 10.71
CA CYS A 563 -16.58 -23.28 9.82
C CYS A 563 -17.38 -22.03 10.09
N GLY A 564 -16.77 -20.84 9.83
CA GLY A 564 -17.42 -19.55 9.94
C GLY A 564 -17.82 -18.98 8.57
N ILE A 565 -19.05 -18.47 8.47
CA ILE A 565 -19.59 -17.78 7.30
C ILE A 565 -20.09 -16.41 7.75
N ALA A 566 -19.57 -15.31 7.18
CA ALA A 566 -20.12 -13.97 7.43
C ALA A 566 -21.24 -13.67 6.42
N GLU A 567 -20.97 -13.83 5.13
CA GLU A 567 -21.98 -13.65 4.09
C GLU A 567 -21.92 -14.78 3.07
N PHE A 568 -23.07 -15.15 2.53
CA PHE A 568 -23.17 -16.13 1.48
C PHE A 568 -24.25 -15.73 0.48
N SER A 569 -23.94 -15.82 -0.81
CA SER A 569 -24.91 -15.60 -1.88
C SER A 569 -24.70 -16.57 -3.05
N VAL A 570 -25.73 -16.70 -3.87
CA VAL A 570 -25.73 -17.53 -5.06
C VAL A 570 -25.76 -16.62 -6.28
N ILE A 571 -24.85 -16.86 -7.21
CA ILE A 571 -24.77 -16.12 -8.46
C ILE A 571 -25.73 -16.76 -9.46
N THR A 572 -26.67 -15.97 -9.95
CA THR A 572 -27.68 -16.36 -10.95
C THR A 572 -27.57 -15.50 -12.21
N GLU A 573 -28.09 -16.01 -13.36
CA GLU A 573 -28.22 -15.22 -14.60
C GLU A 573 -29.54 -14.44 -14.65
#